data_8cbeca8a6d93a60d1b5d8e1ced39ba9c
#
_entry.id   8cbeca8a6d93a60d1b5d8e1ced39ba9c
#
_cell.length_a   1.000
_cell.length_b   1.000
_cell.length_c   1.000
_cell.angle_alpha   90.00
_cell.angle_beta   90.00
_cell.angle_gamma   90.00
#
_symmetry.space_group_name_H-M   'P 1'
#
loop_
_entity.id
_entity.type
_entity.pdbx_description
1 polymer ?
#
loop_
_entity_poly.entity_id
_entity_poly.type
_entity_poly.pdbx_seq_one_letter_code
_entity_poly.pdbx_strand_id
1 'polypeptide(L)'
;MKEIEKPSLVVDEISPDGRYGKFVWEPLERGYGITLGNSLRRVLLSSLSGMAVTGIKIDGVLHEFSTIEGVREDVADIVLNIKALCFKVGLDDQTSFEPKTFYIKKAGEGEVTGADVITDQDTEVLNPELHIATLDKNGSLNMEIYVDVGRGYVQAEKNKSKDQPIGFIPVDSIYSPITRVKFGVTDTR
;
A
#
# COMPACT_ATOMS: atom_id res chain seq x y z
N MET A 1 42.53 -4.07 24.87
CA MET A 1 41.29 -4.25 24.08
C MET A 1 41.16 -3.01 23.23
N LYS A 2 41.10 -3.13 21.88
CA LYS A 2 40.72 -1.99 21.04
C LYS A 2 39.28 -1.65 21.37
N GLU A 3 39.02 -0.42 21.71
CA GLU A 3 37.67 0.10 21.88
C GLU A 3 36.97 -0.03 20.53
N ILE A 4 35.87 -0.78 20.50
CA ILE A 4 35.06 -0.94 19.29
C ILE A 4 34.27 0.36 19.15
N GLU A 5 34.59 1.13 18.13
CA GLU A 5 33.81 2.33 17.80
C GLU A 5 32.37 1.95 17.54
N LYS A 6 31.42 2.63 18.19
CA LYS A 6 29.99 2.38 17.98
C LYS A 6 29.59 2.85 16.59
N PRO A 7 28.93 1.98 15.80
CA PRO A 7 28.45 2.39 14.48
C PRO A 7 27.42 3.52 14.61
N SER A 8 27.49 4.47 13.70
CA SER A 8 26.54 5.56 13.55
C SER A 8 25.77 5.43 12.25
N LEU A 9 24.49 5.79 12.28
CA LEU A 9 23.64 5.86 11.10
C LEU A 9 23.60 7.31 10.62
N VAL A 10 23.99 7.54 9.37
CA VAL A 10 23.96 8.84 8.73
C VAL A 10 22.95 8.80 7.59
N VAL A 11 22.10 9.80 7.51
CA VAL A 11 21.20 10.02 6.36
C VAL A 11 22.05 10.67 5.27
N ASP A 12 22.27 9.95 4.16
CA ASP A 12 23.02 10.44 3.01
C ASP A 12 22.10 11.24 2.07
N GLU A 13 20.92 10.71 1.77
CA GLU A 13 19.96 11.33 0.87
C GLU A 13 18.54 10.95 1.25
N ILE A 14 17.61 11.92 1.17
CA ILE A 14 16.15 11.69 1.19
C ILE A 14 15.57 12.50 0.05
N SER A 15 14.74 11.87 -0.79
CA SER A 15 14.03 12.58 -1.85
C SER A 15 12.99 13.55 -1.27
N PRO A 16 12.71 14.68 -1.93
CA PRO A 16 11.74 15.68 -1.46
C PRO A 16 10.32 15.13 -1.27
N ASP A 17 9.96 14.11 -2.05
CA ASP A 17 8.67 13.41 -1.98
C ASP A 17 8.64 12.29 -0.92
N GLY A 18 9.74 12.06 -0.20
CA GLY A 18 9.84 11.02 0.82
C GLY A 18 9.83 9.58 0.30
N ARG A 19 9.85 9.37 -1.03
CA ARG A 19 9.74 8.03 -1.65
C ARG A 19 11.08 7.29 -1.77
N TYR A 20 12.19 7.96 -1.53
CA TYR A 20 13.53 7.39 -1.56
C TYR A 20 14.36 7.88 -0.39
N GLY A 21 15.14 6.97 0.21
CA GLY A 21 16.11 7.30 1.24
C GLY A 21 17.36 6.46 1.11
N LYS A 22 18.53 7.09 1.27
CA LYS A 22 19.84 6.46 1.31
C LYS A 22 20.48 6.73 2.65
N PHE A 23 20.95 5.68 3.28
CA PHE A 23 21.51 5.70 4.61
C PHE A 23 22.89 5.04 4.60
N VAL A 24 23.82 5.59 5.34
CA VAL A 24 25.16 5.02 5.54
C VAL A 24 25.33 4.63 7.00
N TRP A 25 25.77 3.42 7.22
CA TRP A 25 26.04 2.89 8.56
C TRP A 25 27.50 2.52 8.69
N GLU A 26 28.23 3.29 9.49
CA GLU A 26 29.68 3.16 9.64
C GLU A 26 30.17 3.67 11.03
N PRO A 27 31.35 3.19 11.52
CA PRO A 27 32.12 2.06 11.00
C PRO A 27 31.48 0.71 11.42
N LEU A 28 31.64 -0.31 10.60
CA LEU A 28 31.26 -1.68 10.95
C LEU A 28 32.46 -2.60 10.99
N GLU A 29 32.44 -3.58 11.88
CA GLU A 29 33.45 -4.63 11.87
C GLU A 29 33.42 -5.44 10.57
N ARG A 30 34.56 -6.00 10.19
CA ARG A 30 34.70 -6.80 8.97
C ARG A 30 33.72 -7.95 8.93
N GLY A 31 32.94 -8.04 7.84
CA GLY A 31 31.92 -9.06 7.63
C GLY A 31 30.52 -8.69 8.13
N TYR A 32 30.39 -7.76 9.07
CA TYR A 32 29.08 -7.35 9.61
C TYR A 32 28.19 -6.61 8.59
N GLY A 33 28.79 -5.89 7.64
CA GLY A 33 28.04 -5.13 6.62
C GLY A 33 27.07 -5.99 5.83
N ILE A 34 27.50 -7.20 5.40
CA ILE A 34 26.63 -8.11 4.65
C ILE A 34 25.51 -8.67 5.56
N THR A 35 25.82 -9.07 6.78
CA THR A 35 24.86 -9.61 7.74
C THR A 35 23.78 -8.59 8.09
N LEU A 36 24.19 -7.36 8.44
CA LEU A 36 23.27 -6.27 8.77
C LEU A 36 22.45 -5.84 7.55
N GLY A 37 23.08 -5.70 6.38
CA GLY A 37 22.40 -5.33 5.14
C GLY A 37 21.32 -6.33 4.76
N ASN A 38 21.58 -7.62 4.83
CA ASN A 38 20.58 -8.66 4.58
C ASN A 38 19.45 -8.65 5.64
N SER A 39 19.81 -8.49 6.91
CA SER A 39 18.83 -8.45 8.00
C SER A 39 17.91 -7.25 7.86
N LEU A 40 18.45 -6.05 7.65
CA LEU A 40 17.67 -4.84 7.42
C LEU A 40 16.79 -4.94 6.18
N ARG A 41 17.34 -5.46 5.07
CA ARG A 41 16.55 -5.69 3.86
C ARG A 41 15.32 -6.55 4.13
N ARG A 42 15.49 -7.66 4.87
CA ARG A 42 14.37 -8.55 5.21
C ARG A 42 13.34 -7.86 6.09
N VAL A 43 13.78 -7.15 7.13
CA VAL A 43 12.88 -6.42 8.04
C VAL A 43 12.09 -5.35 7.29
N LEU A 44 12.77 -4.54 6.48
CA LEU A 44 12.13 -3.46 5.71
C LEU A 44 11.08 -3.98 4.70
N LEU A 45 11.32 -5.13 4.07
CA LEU A 45 10.41 -5.68 3.07
C LEU A 45 9.25 -6.49 3.66
N SER A 46 9.36 -7.01 4.89
CA SER A 46 8.38 -7.96 5.42
C SER A 46 7.79 -7.64 6.79
N SER A 47 8.41 -6.77 7.56
CA SER A 47 8.05 -6.61 8.98
C SER A 47 7.43 -5.26 9.32
N LEU A 48 7.51 -4.30 8.43
CA LEU A 48 6.83 -3.02 8.60
C LEU A 48 5.33 -3.20 8.38
N SER A 49 4.55 -2.59 9.26
CA SER A 49 3.10 -2.51 9.11
C SER A 49 2.71 -1.42 8.11
N GLY A 50 1.64 -1.63 7.41
CA GLY A 50 1.03 -0.66 6.52
C GLY A 50 -0.46 -0.91 6.38
N MET A 51 -1.15 -0.01 5.70
CA MET A 51 -2.56 -0.13 5.37
C MET A 51 -2.71 -0.56 3.92
N ALA A 52 -3.62 -1.49 3.65
CA ALA A 52 -3.89 -1.96 2.29
C ALA A 52 -5.37 -2.30 2.11
N VAL A 53 -5.80 -2.29 0.85
CA VAL A 53 -7.12 -2.77 0.47
C VAL A 53 -7.18 -4.29 0.64
N THR A 54 -8.24 -4.78 1.27
CA THR A 54 -8.51 -6.21 1.47
C THR A 54 -9.60 -6.73 0.55
N GLY A 55 -10.47 -5.84 0.08
CA GLY A 55 -11.54 -6.16 -0.84
C GLY A 55 -12.30 -4.93 -1.28
N ILE A 56 -13.14 -5.12 -2.28
CA ILE A 56 -14.05 -4.11 -2.78
C ILE A 56 -15.46 -4.69 -2.95
N LYS A 57 -16.45 -3.81 -2.99
CA LYS A 57 -17.79 -4.14 -3.43
C LYS A 57 -18.29 -3.03 -4.34
N ILE A 58 -18.77 -3.39 -5.52
CA ILE A 58 -19.27 -2.45 -6.52
C ILE A 58 -20.75 -2.71 -6.71
N ASP A 59 -21.54 -1.65 -6.75
CA ASP A 59 -22.99 -1.76 -6.98
C ASP A 59 -23.28 -2.45 -8.30
N GLY A 60 -24.13 -3.48 -8.26
CA GLY A 60 -24.53 -4.27 -9.43
C GLY A 60 -23.50 -5.31 -9.89
N VAL A 61 -22.36 -5.46 -9.21
CA VAL A 61 -21.29 -6.41 -9.54
C VAL A 61 -21.24 -7.53 -8.50
N LEU A 62 -21.15 -8.79 -8.97
CA LEU A 62 -21.09 -9.95 -8.08
C LEU A 62 -19.74 -10.67 -8.09
N HIS A 63 -18.92 -10.44 -9.12
CA HIS A 63 -17.61 -11.09 -9.27
C HIS A 63 -16.66 -10.27 -10.16
N GLU A 64 -15.40 -10.54 -10.09
CA GLU A 64 -14.31 -9.82 -10.75
C GLU A 64 -14.28 -9.89 -12.27
N PHE A 65 -15.00 -10.87 -12.86
CA PHE A 65 -15.07 -11.06 -14.34
C PHE A 65 -16.26 -10.32 -14.97
N SER A 66 -16.81 -9.34 -14.28
CA SER A 66 -17.91 -8.51 -14.76
C SER A 66 -17.40 -7.25 -15.45
N THR A 67 -18.28 -6.67 -16.27
CA THR A 67 -18.13 -5.31 -16.80
C THR A 67 -19.18 -4.39 -16.17
N ILE A 68 -18.90 -3.09 -16.11
CA ILE A 68 -19.81 -2.08 -15.57
C ILE A 68 -20.26 -1.19 -16.72
N GLU A 69 -21.55 -1.00 -16.88
CA GLU A 69 -22.08 -0.14 -17.94
C GLU A 69 -21.61 1.30 -17.77
N GLY A 70 -21.06 1.87 -18.84
CA GLY A 70 -20.51 3.23 -18.82
C GLY A 70 -19.17 3.36 -18.12
N VAL A 71 -18.48 2.26 -17.80
CA VAL A 71 -17.10 2.24 -17.31
C VAL A 71 -16.22 1.53 -18.34
N ARG A 72 -15.10 2.12 -18.67
CA ARG A 72 -14.22 1.63 -19.73
C ARG A 72 -13.46 0.36 -19.31
N GLU A 73 -12.95 0.38 -18.09
CA GLU A 73 -12.19 -0.72 -17.48
C GLU A 73 -13.15 -1.81 -17.03
N ASP A 74 -12.75 -3.06 -17.16
CA ASP A 74 -13.46 -4.16 -16.51
C ASP A 74 -13.17 -4.21 -15.00
N VAL A 75 -13.91 -5.02 -14.27
CA VAL A 75 -13.77 -5.11 -12.81
C VAL A 75 -12.39 -5.64 -12.41
N ALA A 76 -11.79 -6.52 -13.21
CA ALA A 76 -10.45 -7.05 -12.94
C ALA A 76 -9.39 -5.95 -13.05
N ASP A 77 -9.48 -5.06 -14.04
CA ASP A 77 -8.60 -3.90 -14.16
C ASP A 77 -8.79 -2.93 -13.00
N ILE A 78 -10.03 -2.67 -12.59
CA ILE A 78 -10.33 -1.84 -11.41
C ILE A 78 -9.70 -2.45 -10.16
N VAL A 79 -9.80 -3.77 -9.94
CA VAL A 79 -9.14 -4.47 -8.83
C VAL A 79 -7.63 -4.28 -8.86
N LEU A 80 -7.00 -4.39 -10.04
CA LEU A 80 -5.56 -4.16 -10.20
C LEU A 80 -5.15 -2.73 -9.85
N ASN A 81 -5.97 -1.74 -10.21
CA ASN A 81 -5.71 -0.35 -9.90
C ASN A 81 -5.90 -0.06 -8.40
N ILE A 82 -6.99 -0.52 -7.82
CA ILE A 82 -7.34 -0.29 -6.41
C ILE A 82 -6.30 -0.86 -5.45
N LYS A 83 -5.73 -2.03 -5.73
CA LYS A 83 -4.70 -2.62 -4.87
C LYS A 83 -3.40 -1.79 -4.79
N ALA A 84 -3.21 -0.84 -5.70
CA ALA A 84 -2.08 0.08 -5.70
C ALA A 84 -2.33 1.36 -4.86
N LEU A 85 -3.53 1.54 -4.29
CA LEU A 85 -3.81 2.64 -3.37
C LEU A 85 -2.91 2.57 -2.15
N CYS A 86 -2.32 3.71 -1.81
CA CYS A 86 -1.48 3.89 -0.64
C CYS A 86 -2.17 4.81 0.35
N PHE A 87 -2.23 4.37 1.61
CA PHE A 87 -2.87 5.11 2.68
C PHE A 87 -1.88 5.45 3.79
N LYS A 88 -2.12 6.58 4.45
CA LYS A 88 -1.44 6.98 5.67
C LYS A 88 -2.46 7.15 6.79
N VAL A 89 -2.16 6.57 7.92
CA VAL A 89 -2.94 6.72 9.17
C VAL A 89 -2.16 7.57 10.15
N GLY A 90 -2.83 8.36 10.98
CA GLY A 90 -2.22 9.06 12.11
C GLY A 90 -1.48 8.09 13.04
N LEU A 91 -0.32 8.51 13.57
CA LEU A 91 0.61 7.65 14.33
C LEU A 91 0.02 7.07 15.63
N ASP A 92 -1.04 7.65 16.15
CA ASP A 92 -1.62 7.26 17.46
C ASP A 92 -2.49 6.00 17.38
N ASP A 93 -2.93 5.58 16.19
CA ASP A 93 -3.94 4.51 16.02
C ASP A 93 -3.40 3.14 15.57
N GLN A 94 -2.08 2.97 15.40
CA GLN A 94 -1.54 1.71 14.85
C GLN A 94 -1.69 0.48 15.78
N THR A 95 -2.00 0.69 17.04
CA THR A 95 -2.13 -0.40 18.04
C THR A 95 -3.56 -0.93 18.21
N SER A 96 -4.58 -0.19 17.75
CA SER A 96 -6.00 -0.55 17.87
C SER A 96 -6.79 -0.27 16.58
N PHE A 97 -6.16 -0.47 15.42
CA PHE A 97 -6.82 -0.23 14.15
C PHE A 97 -7.95 -1.24 13.92
N GLU A 98 -9.16 -0.74 13.75
CA GLU A 98 -10.30 -1.53 13.28
C GLU A 98 -10.39 -1.43 11.75
N PRO A 99 -10.76 -2.54 11.04
CA PRO A 99 -10.99 -2.50 9.60
C PRO A 99 -11.96 -1.38 9.22
N LYS A 100 -11.62 -0.59 8.19
CA LYS A 100 -12.40 0.56 7.74
C LYS A 100 -13.00 0.31 6.36
N THR A 101 -14.06 1.05 6.05
CA THR A 101 -14.67 1.06 4.72
C THR A 101 -14.65 2.47 4.17
N PHE A 102 -14.02 2.64 3.01
CA PHE A 102 -13.99 3.89 2.24
C PHE A 102 -14.90 3.75 1.02
N TYR A 103 -15.17 4.88 0.37
CA TYR A 103 -16.15 4.90 -0.70
C TYR A 103 -15.63 5.68 -1.91
N ILE A 104 -16.03 5.23 -3.10
CA ILE A 104 -16.01 6.05 -4.32
C ILE A 104 -17.47 6.19 -4.77
N LYS A 105 -17.89 7.43 -5.04
CA LYS A 105 -19.20 7.76 -5.57
C LYS A 105 -19.05 8.81 -6.65
N LYS A 106 -18.95 8.39 -7.89
CA LYS A 106 -18.75 9.29 -9.03
C LYS A 106 -19.70 8.94 -10.17
N ALA A 107 -20.27 9.95 -10.80
CA ALA A 107 -21.17 9.83 -11.94
C ALA A 107 -20.82 10.91 -12.98
N GLY A 108 -21.06 10.57 -14.25
CA GLY A 108 -20.77 11.44 -15.40
C GLY A 108 -19.37 11.21 -15.97
N GLU A 109 -19.16 11.74 -17.18
CA GLU A 109 -17.92 11.57 -17.94
C GLU A 109 -16.69 12.09 -17.19
N GLY A 110 -15.67 11.27 -17.09
CA GLY A 110 -14.39 11.66 -16.51
C GLY A 110 -13.61 10.50 -15.92
N GLU A 111 -12.40 10.81 -15.48
CA GLU A 111 -11.49 9.88 -14.85
C GLU A 111 -11.78 9.77 -13.35
N VAL A 112 -11.82 8.53 -12.82
CA VAL A 112 -11.87 8.23 -11.39
C VAL A 112 -10.46 7.97 -10.92
N THR A 113 -10.03 8.70 -9.89
CA THR A 113 -8.66 8.63 -9.38
C THR A 113 -8.65 8.39 -7.87
N GLY A 114 -7.47 8.22 -7.30
CA GLY A 114 -7.29 8.13 -5.85
C GLY A 114 -7.83 9.34 -5.07
N ALA A 115 -7.91 10.52 -5.72
CA ALA A 115 -8.50 11.71 -5.12
C ALA A 115 -10.03 11.61 -4.92
N ASP A 116 -10.70 10.72 -5.66
CA ASP A 116 -12.14 10.48 -5.53
C ASP A 116 -12.50 9.51 -4.38
N VAL A 117 -11.49 8.95 -3.69
CA VAL A 117 -11.70 8.07 -2.54
C VAL A 117 -12.09 8.91 -1.33
N ILE A 118 -13.28 8.65 -0.82
CA ILE A 118 -13.82 9.29 0.39
C ILE A 118 -13.33 8.49 1.60
N THR A 119 -12.37 9.06 2.32
CA THR A 119 -11.79 8.51 3.56
C THR A 119 -12.40 9.16 4.80
N ASP A 120 -12.04 8.65 5.97
CA ASP A 120 -12.31 9.31 7.24
C ASP A 120 -11.30 10.45 7.53
N GLN A 121 -11.46 11.11 8.68
CA GLN A 121 -10.62 12.26 9.08
C GLN A 121 -9.17 11.88 9.40
N ASP A 122 -8.93 10.63 9.76
CA ASP A 122 -7.63 10.14 10.25
C ASP A 122 -6.81 9.44 9.16
N THR A 123 -7.40 9.26 7.96
CA THR A 123 -6.77 8.54 6.85
C THR A 123 -6.62 9.43 5.62
N GLU A 124 -5.42 9.44 5.06
CA GLU A 124 -5.06 10.19 3.86
C GLU A 124 -4.65 9.23 2.73
N VAL A 125 -5.08 9.50 1.50
CA VAL A 125 -4.60 8.81 0.30
C VAL A 125 -3.30 9.47 -0.16
N LEU A 126 -2.20 8.71 -0.18
CA LEU A 126 -0.87 9.22 -0.50
C LEU A 126 -0.59 9.35 -2.00
N ASN A 127 -1.37 8.67 -2.84
CA ASN A 127 -1.27 8.70 -4.30
C ASN A 127 -2.60 9.09 -4.96
N PRO A 128 -3.08 10.34 -4.73
CA PRO A 128 -4.37 10.81 -5.24
C PRO A 128 -4.45 10.82 -6.78
N GLU A 129 -3.31 10.85 -7.46
CA GLU A 129 -3.18 10.79 -8.92
C GLU A 129 -3.38 9.39 -9.51
N LEU A 130 -3.48 8.35 -8.67
CA LEU A 130 -3.64 6.97 -9.14
C LEU A 130 -4.92 6.82 -9.95
N HIS A 131 -4.78 6.41 -11.20
CA HIS A 131 -5.92 6.06 -12.06
C HIS A 131 -6.64 4.82 -11.55
N ILE A 132 -7.97 4.88 -11.45
CA ILE A 132 -8.81 3.77 -11.00
C ILE A 132 -9.71 3.29 -12.13
N ALA A 133 -10.47 4.20 -12.75
CA ALA A 133 -11.39 3.90 -13.84
C ALA A 133 -11.69 5.14 -14.67
N THR A 134 -12.27 4.95 -15.87
CA THR A 134 -12.76 6.01 -16.74
C THR A 134 -14.26 5.84 -16.96
N LEU A 135 -15.02 6.90 -16.70
CA LEU A 135 -16.47 6.92 -16.89
C LEU A 135 -16.84 7.59 -18.21
N ASP A 136 -17.79 7.01 -18.91
CA ASP A 136 -18.48 7.61 -20.06
C ASP A 136 -19.54 8.62 -19.59
N LYS A 137 -20.18 9.33 -20.54
CA LYS A 137 -21.20 10.36 -20.26
C LYS A 137 -22.33 9.92 -19.33
N ASN A 138 -22.73 8.66 -19.40
CA ASN A 138 -23.80 8.08 -18.58
C ASN A 138 -23.25 7.09 -17.54
N GLY A 139 -21.93 6.99 -17.43
CA GLY A 139 -21.26 6.09 -16.50
C GLY A 139 -21.39 6.54 -15.05
N SER A 140 -21.44 5.58 -14.15
CA SER A 140 -21.34 5.81 -12.71
C SER A 140 -20.57 4.68 -12.04
N LEU A 141 -19.81 5.02 -11.01
CA LEU A 141 -19.08 4.06 -10.19
C LEU A 141 -19.37 4.33 -8.72
N ASN A 142 -20.11 3.41 -8.10
CA ASN A 142 -20.34 3.38 -6.66
C ASN A 142 -19.64 2.15 -6.10
N MET A 143 -18.62 2.36 -5.27
CA MET A 143 -17.78 1.30 -4.76
C MET A 143 -17.49 1.50 -3.28
N GLU A 144 -17.58 0.41 -2.52
CA GLU A 144 -17.06 0.28 -1.15
C GLU A 144 -15.65 -0.31 -1.24
N ILE A 145 -14.70 0.27 -0.53
CA ILE A 145 -13.29 -0.16 -0.46
C ILE A 145 -13.02 -0.57 0.98
N TYR A 146 -12.78 -1.84 1.21
CA TYR A 146 -12.45 -2.38 2.53
C TYR A 146 -10.94 -2.35 2.73
N VAL A 147 -10.50 -1.76 3.83
CA VAL A 147 -9.09 -1.58 4.16
C VAL A 147 -8.78 -2.07 5.56
N ASP A 148 -7.58 -2.58 5.74
CA ASP A 148 -7.08 -3.06 7.03
C ASP A 148 -5.60 -2.75 7.19
N VAL A 149 -5.08 -2.91 8.40
CA VAL A 149 -3.65 -2.80 8.72
C VAL A 149 -3.05 -4.19 8.87
N GLY A 150 -1.93 -4.41 8.24
CA GLY A 150 -1.24 -5.69 8.28
C GLY A 150 0.25 -5.57 7.99
N ARG A 151 0.88 -6.70 7.66
CA ARG A 151 2.31 -6.77 7.33
C ARG A 151 2.54 -7.66 6.12
N GLY A 152 3.51 -7.29 5.30
CA GLY A 152 3.93 -8.07 4.15
C GLY A 152 2.86 -8.14 3.06
N TYR A 153 2.59 -9.35 2.56
CA TYR A 153 1.64 -9.63 1.48
C TYR A 153 0.63 -10.70 1.90
N VAL A 154 -0.64 -10.42 1.65
CA VAL A 154 -1.75 -11.36 1.91
C VAL A 154 -2.54 -11.56 0.62
N GLN A 155 -2.68 -12.83 0.22
CA GLN A 155 -3.44 -13.20 -0.97
C GLN A 155 -4.94 -12.95 -0.78
N ALA A 156 -5.64 -12.60 -1.86
CA ALA A 156 -7.07 -12.33 -1.88
C ALA A 156 -7.92 -13.42 -1.22
N GLU A 157 -7.58 -14.69 -1.43
CA GLU A 157 -8.30 -15.81 -0.83
C GLU A 157 -8.31 -15.80 0.69
N LYS A 158 -7.22 -15.29 1.32
CA LYS A 158 -7.13 -15.16 2.78
C LYS A 158 -7.94 -13.98 3.32
N ASN A 159 -8.28 -13.03 2.47
CA ASN A 159 -9.14 -11.91 2.81
C ASN A 159 -10.63 -12.28 2.75
N LYS A 160 -10.97 -13.50 2.29
CA LYS A 160 -12.35 -14.01 2.35
C LYS A 160 -12.71 -14.44 3.76
N SER A 161 -13.81 -13.92 4.28
CA SER A 161 -14.44 -14.41 5.51
C SER A 161 -15.90 -14.82 5.26
N LYS A 162 -16.49 -15.57 6.19
CA LYS A 162 -17.90 -16.03 6.06
C LYS A 162 -18.93 -14.92 6.29
N ASP A 163 -18.51 -13.83 6.92
CA ASP A 163 -19.37 -12.72 7.32
C ASP A 163 -19.36 -11.56 6.32
N GLN A 164 -18.80 -11.76 5.13
CA GLN A 164 -18.70 -10.71 4.11
C GLN A 164 -20.02 -10.54 3.35
N PRO A 165 -20.33 -9.30 2.92
CA PRO A 165 -21.54 -9.03 2.16
C PRO A 165 -21.51 -9.70 0.78
N ILE A 166 -22.71 -9.98 0.25
CA ILE A 166 -22.86 -10.49 -1.12
C ILE A 166 -22.26 -9.46 -2.10
N GLY A 167 -21.49 -9.93 -3.07
CA GLY A 167 -20.77 -9.07 -4.03
C GLY A 167 -19.42 -8.55 -3.54
N PHE A 168 -18.95 -9.01 -2.38
CA PHE A 168 -17.59 -8.71 -1.94
C PHE A 168 -16.56 -9.42 -2.84
N ILE A 169 -15.67 -8.65 -3.42
CA ILE A 169 -14.56 -9.11 -4.26
C ILE A 169 -13.26 -8.95 -3.47
N PRO A 170 -12.61 -10.05 -3.07
CA PRO A 170 -11.37 -9.96 -2.32
C PRO A 170 -10.22 -9.47 -3.21
N VAL A 171 -9.33 -8.69 -2.63
CA VAL A 171 -8.16 -8.11 -3.29
C VAL A 171 -6.90 -8.56 -2.57
N ASP A 172 -5.83 -8.80 -3.32
CA ASP A 172 -4.50 -9.03 -2.73
C ASP A 172 -4.04 -7.79 -1.97
N SER A 173 -3.66 -7.96 -0.71
CA SER A 173 -3.23 -6.86 0.14
C SER A 173 -1.71 -6.75 0.20
N ILE A 174 -1.16 -5.62 -0.22
CA ILE A 174 0.26 -5.29 -0.13
C ILE A 174 0.45 -4.30 1.01
N TYR A 175 0.69 -4.83 2.21
CA TYR A 175 0.84 -4.00 3.42
C TYR A 175 2.22 -3.37 3.55
N SER A 176 3.24 -3.91 2.89
CA SER A 176 4.61 -3.38 2.99
C SER A 176 4.71 -1.99 2.37
N PRO A 177 5.08 -0.95 3.14
CA PRO A 177 5.27 0.39 2.60
C PRO A 177 6.55 0.51 1.76
N ILE A 178 7.45 -0.45 1.86
CA ILE A 178 8.73 -0.47 1.15
C ILE A 178 8.65 -1.46 -0.03
N THR A 179 8.79 -0.94 -1.24
CA THR A 179 8.73 -1.74 -2.47
C THR A 179 10.08 -2.28 -2.92
N ARG A 180 11.17 -1.57 -2.58
CA ARG A 180 12.53 -1.94 -3.00
C ARG A 180 13.57 -1.57 -1.95
N VAL A 181 14.46 -2.51 -1.66
CA VAL A 181 15.65 -2.27 -0.82
C VAL A 181 16.88 -2.76 -1.55
N LYS A 182 17.89 -1.91 -1.65
CA LYS A 182 19.23 -2.27 -2.11
C LYS A 182 20.23 -1.89 -1.02
N PHE A 183 21.27 -2.67 -0.85
CA PHE A 183 22.40 -2.31 -0.01
C PHE A 183 23.71 -2.67 -0.70
N GLY A 184 24.77 -1.99 -0.34
CA GLY A 184 26.15 -2.26 -0.76
C GLY A 184 27.07 -2.16 0.45
N VAL A 185 28.17 -2.86 0.42
CA VAL A 185 29.22 -2.80 1.43
C VAL A 185 30.49 -2.34 0.76
N THR A 186 31.12 -1.33 1.33
CA THR A 186 32.41 -0.78 0.88
C THR A 186 33.42 -0.82 2.02
N ASP A 187 34.69 -1.01 1.69
CA ASP A 187 35.74 -0.93 2.68
C ASP A 187 35.95 0.52 3.11
N THR A 188 35.97 0.74 4.43
CA THR A 188 36.41 2.01 5.01
C THR A 188 37.94 2.06 5.04
N ARG A 189 38.45 3.20 4.67
CA ARG A 189 39.92 3.46 4.73
C ARG A 189 40.39 3.81 6.14
#